data_5e86d73e6497191f41dbc163bf134b17
#
_entry.id   5e86d73e6497191f41dbc163bf134b17
#
_cell.length_a   1.000
_cell.length_b   1.000
_cell.length_c   1.000
_cell.angle_alpha   90.00
_cell.angle_beta   90.00
_cell.angle_gamma   90.00
#
_symmetry.space_group_name_H-M   'P 1'
#
loop_
_entity.id
_entity.type
_entity.pdbx_description
1 polymer ?
#
loop_
_entity_poly.entity_id
_entity_poly.type
_entity_poly.pdbx_seq_one_letter_code
_entity_poly.pdbx_strand_id
1 'polypeptide(L)'
;MRLRIYIISVVALVGFSISGMACGIGGEDPKDYLLFRVFDSSINMIDWEVDQLEDSPDPEVQKYLKLARDCEKLRYFRDSKWYYPTKEVDVVHCSLEEVLAEALAYKGSKLRDRYALQAARAMFSLGKFREMREWWTKTEGRIKDEKIRKNIEGYVAGAMYRTGDEEKALEYYTSIGDISSIIYCLKNKG
;
A
#
# COMPACT_ATOMS: atom_id res chain seq x y z
N MET A 1 26.99 34.45 -1.85
CA MET A 1 25.63 35.00 -1.68
C MET A 1 24.59 34.42 -2.65
N ARG A 2 24.94 34.14 -3.92
CA ARG A 2 23.98 33.61 -4.91
C ARG A 2 23.49 32.16 -4.65
N LEU A 3 24.32 31.28 -4.07
CA LEU A 3 23.96 29.87 -3.81
C LEU A 3 22.85 29.72 -2.72
N ARG A 4 22.87 30.59 -1.70
CA ARG A 4 21.84 30.58 -0.63
C ARG A 4 20.44 30.97 -1.12
N ILE A 5 20.37 31.85 -2.11
CA ILE A 5 19.11 32.31 -2.71
C ILE A 5 18.46 31.16 -3.52
N TYR A 6 19.26 30.35 -4.24
CA TYR A 6 18.74 29.19 -4.99
C TYR A 6 18.17 28.10 -4.07
N ILE A 7 18.83 27.82 -2.95
CA ILE A 7 18.36 26.82 -1.98
C ILE A 7 17.04 27.26 -1.35
N ILE A 8 16.90 28.52 -1.00
CA ILE A 8 15.64 29.07 -0.44
C ILE A 8 14.51 29.05 -1.48
N SER A 9 14.81 29.34 -2.74
CA SER A 9 13.81 29.28 -3.81
C SER A 9 13.34 27.87 -4.13
N VAL A 10 14.21 26.88 -4.09
CA VAL A 10 13.84 25.45 -4.30
C VAL A 10 13.03 24.93 -3.12
N VAL A 11 13.39 25.29 -1.89
CA VAL A 11 12.61 24.90 -0.70
C VAL A 11 11.23 25.57 -0.69
N ALA A 12 11.14 26.84 -1.12
CA ALA A 12 9.86 27.54 -1.24
C ALA A 12 8.95 26.92 -2.34
N LEU A 13 9.52 26.51 -3.49
CA LEU A 13 8.77 25.88 -4.58
C LEU A 13 8.25 24.48 -4.18
N VAL A 14 9.04 23.70 -3.47
CA VAL A 14 8.62 22.39 -2.95
C VAL A 14 7.57 22.56 -1.85
N GLY A 15 7.73 23.57 -0.98
CA GLY A 15 6.76 23.90 0.08
C GLY A 15 5.39 24.34 -0.46
N PHE A 16 5.34 25.08 -1.59
CA PHE A 16 4.08 25.54 -2.19
C PHE A 16 3.30 24.43 -2.90
N SER A 17 4.00 23.42 -3.41
CA SER A 17 3.33 22.26 -4.06
C SER A 17 2.61 21.35 -3.06
N ILE A 18 3.00 21.35 -1.78
CA ILE A 18 2.40 20.51 -0.74
C ILE A 18 1.17 21.18 -0.12
N SER A 19 1.11 22.53 -0.11
CA SER A 19 0.00 23.27 0.52
C SER A 19 -1.32 23.28 -0.28
N GLY A 20 -1.27 22.95 -1.58
CA GLY A 20 -2.44 22.97 -2.47
C GLY A 20 -3.34 21.73 -2.41
N MET A 21 -2.95 20.68 -1.70
CA MET A 21 -3.71 19.41 -1.65
C MET A 21 -4.47 19.16 -0.34
N ALA A 22 -4.50 20.14 0.56
CA ALA A 22 -5.13 19.99 1.89
C ALA A 22 -6.60 20.45 1.93
N CYS A 23 -7.29 20.58 0.80
CA CYS A 23 -8.71 20.88 0.81
C CYS A 23 -9.57 19.61 0.84
N GLY A 24 -10.10 19.29 1.99
CA GLY A 24 -11.39 18.62 2.07
C GLY A 24 -11.47 17.19 2.53
N ILE A 25 -10.70 16.77 3.54
CA ILE A 25 -11.02 15.53 4.25
C ILE A 25 -11.15 15.85 5.74
N GLY A 26 -12.42 15.92 6.18
CA GLY A 26 -12.74 16.20 7.58
C GLY A 26 -12.46 15.01 8.47
N GLY A 27 -11.69 15.22 9.54
CA GLY A 27 -11.73 14.40 10.73
C GLY A 27 -10.92 13.10 10.75
N GLU A 28 -10.15 12.78 9.73
CA GLU A 28 -9.20 11.67 9.75
C GLU A 28 -7.79 12.16 10.12
N ASP A 29 -7.06 11.37 10.89
CA ASP A 29 -5.68 11.70 11.24
C ASP A 29 -4.88 11.92 9.93
N PRO A 30 -4.24 13.09 9.74
CA PRO A 30 -3.38 13.33 8.56
C PRO A 30 -2.36 12.22 8.31
N LYS A 31 -2.02 11.46 9.36
CA LYS A 31 -1.16 10.27 9.30
C LYS A 31 -1.75 9.15 8.43
N ASP A 32 -3.05 8.92 8.53
CA ASP A 32 -3.72 7.88 7.76
C ASP A 32 -3.77 8.23 6.28
N TYR A 33 -4.04 9.47 5.98
CA TYR A 33 -4.14 9.96 4.61
C TYR A 33 -2.81 9.93 3.85
N LEU A 34 -1.70 10.34 4.48
CA LEU A 34 -0.38 10.33 3.85
C LEU A 34 0.14 8.92 3.61
N LEU A 35 -0.02 8.02 4.60
CA LEU A 35 0.35 6.61 4.45
C LEU A 35 -0.48 5.92 3.36
N PHE A 36 -1.75 6.24 3.24
CA PHE A 36 -2.60 5.69 2.19
C PHE A 36 -2.27 6.24 0.81
N ARG A 37 -2.00 7.53 0.64
CA ARG A 37 -1.70 8.11 -0.68
C ARG A 37 -0.35 7.73 -1.23
N VAL A 38 0.63 7.53 -0.40
CA VAL A 38 1.93 7.02 -0.84
C VAL A 38 1.77 5.61 -1.41
N PHE A 39 0.84 4.84 -0.86
CA PHE A 39 0.48 3.52 -1.38
C PHE A 39 -0.60 3.54 -2.46
N ASP A 40 -1.31 4.62 -2.66
CA ASP A 40 -2.27 4.78 -3.77
C ASP A 40 -1.58 4.88 -5.14
N SER A 41 -0.31 5.21 -5.19
CA SER A 41 0.50 4.94 -6.39
C SER A 41 0.58 3.43 -6.69
N SER A 42 0.21 2.58 -5.74
CA SER A 42 0.01 1.14 -5.92
C SER A 42 -1.33 0.76 -6.57
N ILE A 43 -2.30 1.66 -6.65
CA ILE A 43 -3.51 1.47 -7.48
C ILE A 43 -3.08 1.29 -8.93
N ASN A 44 -2.18 2.12 -9.42
CA ASN A 44 -1.56 1.96 -10.74
C ASN A 44 -0.77 0.64 -10.88
N MET A 45 -0.43 -0.02 -9.78
CA MET A 45 0.23 -1.32 -9.84
C MET A 45 -0.75 -2.49 -9.95
N ILE A 46 -1.96 -2.36 -9.44
CA ILE A 46 -2.98 -3.37 -9.69
C ILE A 46 -3.40 -3.31 -11.15
N ASP A 47 -3.62 -2.13 -11.70
CA ASP A 47 -3.91 -1.96 -13.12
C ASP A 47 -2.80 -2.60 -13.97
N TRP A 48 -1.53 -2.32 -13.67
CA TRP A 48 -0.42 -2.96 -14.37
C TRP A 48 -0.33 -4.48 -14.16
N GLU A 49 -0.63 -4.96 -12.99
CA GLU A 49 -0.63 -6.39 -12.66
C GLU A 49 -1.82 -7.12 -13.28
N VAL A 50 -2.98 -6.47 -13.30
CA VAL A 50 -4.21 -6.96 -13.90
C VAL A 50 -4.10 -6.94 -15.42
N ASP A 51 -3.69 -5.84 -16.02
CA ASP A 51 -3.55 -5.67 -17.47
C ASP A 51 -2.66 -6.75 -18.11
N GLN A 52 -1.57 -7.13 -17.44
CA GLN A 52 -0.68 -8.20 -17.96
C GLN A 52 -1.27 -9.61 -17.86
N LEU A 53 -2.26 -9.81 -17.01
CA LEU A 53 -2.84 -11.13 -16.72
C LEU A 53 -4.26 -11.28 -17.21
N GLU A 54 -4.93 -10.19 -17.60
CA GLU A 54 -6.35 -10.16 -17.86
C GLU A 54 -6.75 -11.08 -19.02
N ASP A 55 -5.93 -11.15 -20.05
CA ASP A 55 -6.15 -12.01 -21.22
C ASP A 55 -5.68 -13.46 -21.04
N SER A 56 -5.20 -13.82 -19.85
CA SER A 56 -4.71 -15.17 -19.59
C SER A 56 -5.86 -16.17 -19.53
N PRO A 57 -5.88 -17.24 -20.35
CA PRO A 57 -6.89 -18.28 -20.27
C PRO A 57 -6.67 -19.23 -19.08
N ASP A 58 -5.61 -19.06 -18.30
CA ASP A 58 -5.26 -19.94 -17.20
C ASP A 58 -6.23 -19.76 -16.01
N PRO A 59 -6.94 -20.83 -15.59
CA PRO A 59 -7.88 -20.76 -14.49
C PRO A 59 -7.25 -20.29 -13.17
N GLU A 60 -5.97 -20.62 -12.92
CA GLU A 60 -5.24 -20.19 -11.72
C GLU A 60 -5.05 -18.67 -11.73
N VAL A 61 -4.72 -18.12 -12.88
CA VAL A 61 -4.60 -16.67 -13.08
C VAL A 61 -5.94 -15.98 -12.90
N GLN A 62 -7.00 -16.50 -13.52
CA GLN A 62 -8.35 -15.94 -13.38
C GLN A 62 -8.85 -15.95 -11.93
N LYS A 63 -8.55 -17.02 -11.19
CA LYS A 63 -8.84 -17.10 -9.76
C LYS A 63 -8.10 -16.02 -8.96
N TYR A 64 -6.83 -15.82 -9.26
CA TYR A 64 -6.02 -14.76 -8.64
C TYR A 64 -6.57 -13.37 -8.97
N LEU A 65 -6.91 -13.09 -10.22
CA LEU A 65 -7.46 -11.80 -10.64
C LEU A 65 -8.75 -11.47 -9.90
N LYS A 66 -9.63 -12.47 -9.71
CA LYS A 66 -10.83 -12.29 -8.89
C LYS A 66 -10.49 -11.90 -7.47
N LEU A 67 -9.58 -12.62 -6.81
CA LEU A 67 -9.12 -12.33 -5.46
C LEU A 67 -8.53 -10.92 -5.34
N ALA A 68 -7.69 -10.51 -6.28
CA ALA A 68 -7.06 -9.19 -6.28
C ALA A 68 -8.09 -8.06 -6.43
N ARG A 69 -9.07 -8.22 -7.32
CA ARG A 69 -10.18 -7.27 -7.51
C ARG A 69 -11.07 -7.19 -6.28
N ASP A 70 -11.40 -8.32 -5.66
CA ASP A 70 -12.21 -8.35 -4.44
C ASP A 70 -11.46 -7.68 -3.28
N CYS A 71 -10.15 -7.92 -3.13
CA CYS A 71 -9.31 -7.26 -2.14
C CYS A 71 -9.30 -5.74 -2.32
N GLU A 72 -9.15 -5.26 -3.54
CA GLU A 72 -9.14 -3.83 -3.85
C GLU A 72 -10.47 -3.17 -3.53
N LYS A 73 -11.57 -3.74 -4.02
CA LYS A 73 -12.93 -3.23 -3.76
C LYS A 73 -13.20 -3.12 -2.27
N LEU A 74 -12.89 -4.17 -1.49
CA LEU A 74 -13.11 -4.20 -0.04
C LEU A 74 -12.28 -3.16 0.70
N ARG A 75 -11.06 -2.90 0.26
CA ARG A 75 -10.18 -1.85 0.82
C ARG A 75 -10.73 -0.46 0.51
N TYR A 76 -11.07 -0.20 -0.74
CA TYR A 76 -11.59 1.09 -1.18
C TYR A 76 -12.88 1.47 -0.45
N PHE A 77 -13.84 0.55 -0.31
CA PHE A 77 -15.10 0.83 0.38
C PHE A 77 -14.93 1.08 1.88
N ARG A 78 -13.97 0.43 2.52
CA ARG A 78 -13.72 0.61 3.94
C ARG A 78 -13.22 2.02 4.26
N ASP A 79 -12.42 2.59 3.39
CA ASP A 79 -11.68 3.83 3.64
C ASP A 79 -12.34 5.06 3.03
N SER A 80 -13.36 4.89 2.17
CA SER A 80 -14.04 6.00 1.48
C SER A 80 -15.39 6.33 2.11
N LYS A 81 -15.42 7.36 2.96
CA LYS A 81 -16.69 7.95 3.47
C LYS A 81 -17.44 8.80 2.42
N TRP A 82 -16.80 9.09 1.28
CA TRP A 82 -17.28 10.02 0.26
C TRP A 82 -17.61 9.34 -1.07
N TYR A 83 -17.82 8.04 -1.06
CA TYR A 83 -18.18 7.33 -2.27
C TYR A 83 -19.66 7.54 -2.60
N TYR A 84 -19.92 8.23 -3.72
CA TYR A 84 -21.23 8.26 -4.34
C TYR A 84 -21.27 7.19 -5.42
N PRO A 85 -22.01 6.10 -5.25
CA PRO A 85 -22.15 5.08 -6.28
C PRO A 85 -22.88 5.68 -7.48
N THR A 86 -22.15 6.01 -8.54
CA THR A 86 -22.70 6.51 -9.80
C THR A 86 -23.06 5.38 -10.76
N LYS A 87 -22.72 4.15 -10.44
CA LYS A 87 -23.03 2.92 -11.18
C LYS A 87 -23.38 1.81 -10.19
N GLU A 88 -24.12 0.80 -10.67
CA GLU A 88 -24.31 -0.44 -9.93
C GLU A 88 -22.93 -0.99 -9.52
N VAL A 89 -22.70 -1.00 -8.22
CA VAL A 89 -21.46 -1.55 -7.68
C VAL A 89 -21.61 -3.05 -7.64
N ASP A 90 -20.74 -3.76 -8.35
CA ASP A 90 -20.64 -5.21 -8.20
C ASP A 90 -20.47 -5.54 -6.72
N VAL A 91 -21.47 -6.15 -6.13
CA VAL A 91 -21.43 -6.51 -4.71
C VAL A 91 -20.34 -7.55 -4.51
N VAL A 92 -19.37 -7.23 -3.65
CA VAL A 92 -18.35 -8.20 -3.24
C VAL A 92 -18.97 -9.08 -2.17
N HIS A 93 -19.06 -10.38 -2.43
CA HIS A 93 -19.68 -11.37 -1.53
C HIS A 93 -18.68 -12.05 -0.58
N CYS A 94 -17.50 -11.47 -0.39
CA CYS A 94 -16.49 -11.97 0.54
C CYS A 94 -16.01 -10.86 1.48
N SER A 95 -15.32 -11.24 2.54
CA SER A 95 -14.69 -10.33 3.51
C SER A 95 -13.18 -10.23 3.28
N LEU A 96 -12.54 -9.21 3.86
CA LEU A 96 -11.07 -9.11 3.84
C LEU A 96 -10.39 -10.27 4.57
N GLU A 97 -11.05 -10.85 5.58
CA GLU A 97 -10.59 -12.04 6.30
C GLU A 97 -10.57 -13.25 5.38
N GLU A 98 -11.58 -13.43 4.54
CA GLU A 98 -11.62 -14.53 3.54
C GLU A 98 -10.57 -14.33 2.46
N VAL A 99 -10.38 -13.10 1.97
CA VAL A 99 -9.29 -12.77 1.04
C VAL A 99 -7.93 -13.10 1.66
N LEU A 100 -7.70 -12.72 2.92
CA LEU A 100 -6.47 -13.03 3.64
C LEU A 100 -6.26 -14.54 3.78
N ALA A 101 -7.31 -15.26 4.19
CA ALA A 101 -7.23 -16.71 4.36
C ALA A 101 -6.89 -17.42 3.03
N GLU A 102 -7.53 -17.04 1.94
CA GLU A 102 -7.25 -17.60 0.61
C GLU A 102 -5.83 -17.25 0.14
N ALA A 103 -5.39 -16.01 0.34
CA ALA A 103 -4.04 -15.57 -0.04
C ALA A 103 -2.95 -16.36 0.73
N LEU A 104 -3.13 -16.58 2.02
CA LEU A 104 -2.19 -17.36 2.85
C LEU A 104 -2.24 -18.86 2.55
N ALA A 105 -3.37 -19.37 2.10
CA ALA A 105 -3.55 -20.79 1.77
C ALA A 105 -2.89 -21.20 0.44
N TYR A 106 -2.53 -20.25 -0.41
CA TYR A 106 -1.94 -20.53 -1.71
C TYR A 106 -0.61 -21.29 -1.60
N LYS A 107 -0.53 -22.46 -2.27
CA LYS A 107 0.66 -23.36 -2.22
C LYS A 107 1.42 -23.40 -3.57
N GLY A 108 0.87 -22.82 -4.62
CA GLY A 108 1.52 -22.78 -5.92
C GLY A 108 2.81 -21.96 -5.92
N SER A 109 3.61 -22.12 -6.95
CA SER A 109 4.84 -21.34 -7.14
C SER A 109 4.67 -20.19 -8.12
N LYS A 110 3.74 -20.34 -9.07
CA LYS A 110 3.56 -19.42 -10.21
C LYS A 110 3.14 -18.02 -9.79
N LEU A 111 2.19 -17.90 -8.86
CA LEU A 111 1.61 -16.64 -8.41
C LEU A 111 1.93 -16.33 -6.94
N ARG A 112 2.93 -17.00 -6.36
CA ARG A 112 3.28 -16.89 -4.93
C ARG A 112 3.49 -15.46 -4.47
N ASP A 113 4.29 -14.72 -5.20
CA ASP A 113 4.65 -13.35 -4.84
C ASP A 113 3.43 -12.43 -4.92
N ARG A 114 2.55 -12.67 -5.89
CA ARG A 114 1.30 -11.95 -6.07
C ARG A 114 0.28 -12.23 -4.97
N TYR A 115 0.12 -13.49 -4.57
CA TYR A 115 -0.71 -13.85 -3.42
C TYR A 115 -0.15 -13.28 -2.11
N ALA A 116 1.17 -13.24 -1.95
CA ALA A 116 1.81 -12.60 -0.80
C ALA A 116 1.49 -11.09 -0.74
N LEU A 117 1.45 -10.40 -1.87
CA LEU A 117 1.04 -9.00 -1.93
C LEU A 117 -0.41 -8.81 -1.48
N GLN A 118 -1.34 -9.67 -1.91
CA GLN A 118 -2.74 -9.58 -1.46
C GLN A 118 -2.86 -9.88 0.05
N ALA A 119 -2.09 -10.84 0.58
CA ALA A 119 -2.04 -11.10 2.02
C ALA A 119 -1.55 -9.86 2.80
N ALA A 120 -0.50 -9.20 2.33
CA ALA A 120 0.02 -7.98 2.93
C ALA A 120 -1.03 -6.84 2.92
N ARG A 121 -1.72 -6.64 1.79
CA ARG A 121 -2.79 -5.65 1.65
C ARG A 121 -3.95 -5.92 2.60
N ALA A 122 -4.42 -7.17 2.66
CA ALA A 122 -5.52 -7.55 3.53
C ALA A 122 -5.14 -7.40 5.03
N MET A 123 -3.95 -7.85 5.43
CA MET A 123 -3.45 -7.69 6.81
C MET A 123 -3.40 -6.21 7.21
N PHE A 124 -2.86 -5.36 6.34
CA PHE A 124 -2.75 -3.93 6.61
C PHE A 124 -4.12 -3.28 6.78
N SER A 125 -5.05 -3.55 5.87
CA SER A 125 -6.41 -3.01 5.92
C SER A 125 -7.22 -3.54 7.12
N LEU A 126 -6.92 -4.75 7.59
CA LEU A 126 -7.52 -5.31 8.81
C LEU A 126 -6.87 -4.79 10.10
N GLY A 127 -5.80 -3.98 10.01
CA GLY A 127 -5.07 -3.51 11.19
C GLY A 127 -4.23 -4.58 11.88
N LYS A 128 -3.97 -5.72 11.22
CA LYS A 128 -3.17 -6.85 11.75
C LYS A 128 -1.67 -6.58 11.66
N PHE A 129 -1.23 -5.43 12.19
CA PHE A 129 0.14 -4.93 11.99
C PHE A 129 1.20 -5.81 12.64
N ARG A 130 0.96 -6.35 13.84
CA ARG A 130 1.92 -7.24 14.52
C ARG A 130 2.05 -8.56 13.79
N GLU A 131 0.93 -9.18 13.44
CA GLU A 131 0.87 -10.43 12.67
C GLU A 131 1.59 -10.27 11.32
N MET A 132 1.41 -9.15 10.66
CA MET A 132 2.07 -8.82 9.40
C MET A 132 3.59 -8.76 9.52
N ARG A 133 4.12 -8.15 10.56
CA ARG A 133 5.56 -8.10 10.83
C ARG A 133 6.16 -9.49 11.03
N GLU A 134 5.50 -10.33 11.83
CA GLU A 134 5.91 -11.72 12.07
C GLU A 134 5.82 -12.58 10.80
N TRP A 135 4.75 -12.38 10.02
CA TRP A 135 4.58 -13.06 8.74
C TRP A 135 5.69 -12.66 7.75
N TRP A 136 6.02 -11.38 7.68
CA TRP A 136 7.05 -10.87 6.78
C TRP A 136 8.41 -11.48 7.07
N THR A 137 8.85 -11.51 8.31
CA THR A 137 10.12 -12.13 8.72
C THR A 137 10.27 -13.59 8.22
N LYS A 138 9.16 -14.31 8.06
CA LYS A 138 9.15 -15.69 7.56
C LYS A 138 9.04 -15.79 6.04
N THR A 139 8.66 -14.70 5.38
CA THR A 139 8.23 -14.71 3.98
C THR A 139 9.17 -13.92 3.07
N GLU A 140 9.85 -12.90 3.56
CA GLU A 140 10.68 -11.97 2.77
C GLU A 140 11.69 -12.67 1.85
N GLY A 141 12.41 -13.67 2.36
CA GLY A 141 13.39 -14.45 1.60
C GLY A 141 12.80 -15.34 0.50
N ARG A 142 11.47 -15.44 0.40
CA ARG A 142 10.78 -16.27 -0.59
C ARG A 142 10.23 -15.45 -1.77
N ILE A 143 10.14 -14.13 -1.62
CA ILE A 143 9.64 -13.22 -2.65
C ILE A 143 10.76 -12.93 -3.65
N LYS A 144 10.54 -13.29 -4.90
CA LYS A 144 11.53 -13.20 -5.98
C LYS A 144 11.35 -11.96 -6.84
N ASP A 145 10.11 -11.51 -7.04
CA ASP A 145 9.80 -10.31 -7.79
C ASP A 145 10.14 -9.08 -6.94
N GLU A 146 11.16 -8.33 -7.38
CA GLU A 146 11.67 -7.16 -6.64
C GLU A 146 10.62 -6.05 -6.52
N LYS A 147 9.79 -5.86 -7.54
CA LYS A 147 8.75 -4.83 -7.53
C LYS A 147 7.65 -5.17 -6.54
N ILE A 148 7.22 -6.42 -6.51
CA ILE A 148 6.24 -6.93 -5.53
C ILE A 148 6.84 -6.85 -4.12
N ARG A 149 8.10 -7.25 -3.96
CA ARG A 149 8.79 -7.18 -2.67
C ARG A 149 8.81 -5.77 -2.11
N LYS A 150 9.23 -4.78 -2.89
CA LYS A 150 9.23 -3.36 -2.46
C LYS A 150 7.85 -2.87 -2.05
N ASN A 151 6.80 -3.32 -2.72
CA ASN A 151 5.43 -2.97 -2.34
C ASN A 151 5.03 -3.58 -1.00
N ILE A 152 5.35 -4.86 -0.79
CA ILE A 152 5.09 -5.50 0.50
C ILE A 152 5.90 -4.80 1.61
N GLU A 153 7.17 -4.49 1.36
CA GLU A 153 8.04 -3.73 2.29
C GLU A 153 7.44 -2.39 2.68
N GLY A 154 6.79 -1.69 1.76
CA GLY A 154 6.06 -0.47 2.05
C GLY A 154 4.91 -0.69 3.06
N TYR A 155 4.08 -1.72 2.88
CA TYR A 155 3.04 -2.07 3.86
C TYR A 155 3.63 -2.48 5.20
N VAL A 156 4.74 -3.22 5.20
CA VAL A 156 5.46 -3.63 6.42
C VAL A 156 6.01 -2.42 7.15
N ALA A 157 6.60 -1.46 6.45
CA ALA A 157 7.06 -0.20 7.03
C ALA A 157 5.91 0.57 7.69
N GLY A 158 4.75 0.65 7.01
CA GLY A 158 3.54 1.22 7.58
C GLY A 158 3.08 0.50 8.85
N ALA A 159 3.14 -0.83 8.87
CA ALA A 159 2.81 -1.62 10.04
C ALA A 159 3.80 -1.40 11.20
N MET A 160 5.09 -1.25 10.91
CA MET A 160 6.11 -0.88 11.90
C MET A 160 5.84 0.49 12.51
N TYR A 161 5.55 1.48 11.67
CA TYR A 161 5.19 2.82 12.12
C TYR A 161 3.97 2.81 13.03
N ARG A 162 2.91 2.07 12.64
CA ARG A 162 1.66 1.93 13.42
C ARG A 162 1.85 1.19 14.75
N THR A 163 2.92 0.41 14.88
CA THR A 163 3.25 -0.32 16.11
C THR A 163 4.34 0.36 16.95
N GLY A 164 4.72 1.62 16.60
CA GLY A 164 5.66 2.43 17.35
C GLY A 164 7.15 2.12 17.07
N ASP A 165 7.45 1.37 16.00
CA ASP A 165 8.82 1.05 15.58
C ASP A 165 9.23 1.99 14.42
N GLU A 166 9.27 3.29 14.72
CA GLU A 166 9.48 4.35 13.71
C GLU A 166 10.87 4.27 13.06
N GLU A 167 11.86 3.84 13.80
CA GLU A 167 13.24 3.73 13.29
C GLU A 167 13.32 2.67 12.19
N LYS A 168 12.78 1.48 12.42
CA LYS A 168 12.71 0.44 11.40
C LYS A 168 11.80 0.82 10.23
N ALA A 169 10.69 1.50 10.49
CA ALA A 169 9.84 2.00 9.42
C ALA A 169 10.64 2.93 8.49
N LEU A 170 11.44 3.83 9.06
CA LEU A 170 12.29 4.75 8.30
C LEU A 170 13.37 4.01 7.50
N GLU A 171 13.98 2.96 8.06
CA GLU A 171 14.94 2.11 7.34
C GLU A 171 14.30 1.47 6.09
N TYR A 172 13.11 0.87 6.25
CA TYR A 172 12.38 0.26 5.13
C TYR A 172 11.95 1.28 4.08
N TYR A 173 11.38 2.43 4.48
CA TYR A 173 11.03 3.50 3.53
C TYR A 173 12.26 4.02 2.76
N THR A 174 13.41 4.09 3.43
CA THR A 174 14.67 4.49 2.79
C THR A 174 15.12 3.44 1.76
N SER A 175 15.04 2.16 2.11
CA SER A 175 15.45 1.06 1.23
C SER A 175 14.61 0.96 -0.05
N ILE A 176 13.31 1.25 0.04
CA ILE A 176 12.41 1.25 -1.12
C ILE A 176 12.38 2.58 -1.87
N GLY A 177 12.98 3.64 -1.31
CA GLY A 177 13.04 4.97 -1.93
C GLY A 177 11.74 5.77 -1.79
N ASP A 178 10.91 5.50 -0.77
CA ASP A 178 9.67 6.24 -0.52
C ASP A 178 9.94 7.56 0.21
N ILE A 179 10.28 8.58 -0.58
CA ILE A 179 10.65 9.91 -0.07
C ILE A 179 9.52 10.54 0.75
N SER A 180 8.28 10.36 0.36
CA SER A 180 7.13 10.96 1.04
C SER A 180 6.96 10.42 2.44
N SER A 181 7.04 9.10 2.61
CA SER A 181 6.98 8.45 3.92
C SER A 181 8.20 8.75 4.78
N ILE A 182 9.40 8.87 4.19
CA ILE A 182 10.61 9.33 4.89
C ILE A 182 10.40 10.72 5.49
N ILE A 183 9.94 11.67 4.67
CA ILE A 183 9.69 13.05 5.13
C ILE A 183 8.64 13.06 6.25
N TYR A 184 7.61 12.25 6.12
CA TYR A 184 6.57 12.13 7.12
C TYR A 184 7.11 11.61 8.45
N CYS A 185 7.86 10.51 8.45
CA CYS A 185 8.49 9.95 9.65
C CYS A 185 9.42 10.96 10.34
N LEU A 186 10.21 11.71 9.56
CA LEU A 186 11.14 12.71 10.10
C LEU A 186 10.42 13.92 10.72
N LYS A 187 9.29 14.36 10.16
CA LYS A 187 8.51 15.50 10.68
C LYS A 187 7.79 15.18 11.99
N ASN A 188 7.42 13.93 12.21
CA ASN A 188 6.67 13.50 13.39
C ASN A 188 7.55 12.84 14.46
N LYS A 189 8.86 12.86 14.28
CA LYS A 189 9.85 12.42 15.26
C LYS A 189 10.09 13.57 16.24
N GLY A 190 9.16 13.76 17.19
CA GLY A 190 9.20 14.81 18.21
C GLY A 190 8.45 14.40 19.45
#